data_16145928cff9cb9d715dd64d0ae26df5
#
_entry.id   16145928cff9cb9d715dd64d0ae26df5
#
_cell.length_a   1.000
_cell.length_b   1.000
_cell.length_c   1.000
_cell.angle_alpha   90.00
_cell.angle_beta   90.00
_cell.angle_gamma   90.00
#
_symmetry.space_group_name_H-M   'P 1'
#
loop_
_entity.id
_entity.type
_entity.pdbx_description
1 polymer ?
#
loop_
_entity_poly.entity_id
_entity_poly.type
_entity_poly.pdbx_seq_one_letter_code
_entity_poly.pdbx_strand_id
1 'polypeptide(L)'
;MNSNDAEEILSARGIKPTANRVLVMRELIRSSRPVSLADLESSLEFSMDKSSIFRVLEIFAANDAVHVIEDGSRSLKYELCHSGGKHSISDQHAHFHCERCGETFCLEAAKVPLIDIPEGFLSHSINYMIKGICPKCGRMPQ
;
A
#
# COMPACT_ATOMS: atom_id res chain seq x y z
N MET A 1 -4.75 5.69 17.66
CA MET A 1 -5.70 6.06 16.61
C MET A 1 -7.07 5.49 16.91
N ASN A 2 -8.07 6.30 16.74
CA ASN A 2 -9.44 5.88 17.02
C ASN A 2 -10.22 5.63 15.72
N SER A 3 -11.46 5.18 15.86
CA SER A 3 -12.30 4.86 14.69
C SER A 3 -12.63 6.08 13.83
N ASN A 4 -12.54 7.29 14.41
CA ASN A 4 -12.82 8.50 13.66
C ASN A 4 -11.82 8.75 12.53
N ASP A 5 -10.54 8.38 12.76
CA ASP A 5 -9.52 8.57 11.72
C ASP A 5 -9.83 7.74 10.49
N ALA A 6 -10.25 6.49 10.68
CA ALA A 6 -10.61 5.62 9.57
C ALA A 6 -11.82 6.16 8.81
N GLU A 7 -12.84 6.60 9.52
CA GLU A 7 -14.05 7.15 8.91
C GLU A 7 -13.76 8.44 8.14
N GLU A 8 -12.92 9.31 8.70
CA GLU A 8 -12.53 10.56 8.04
C GLU A 8 -11.76 10.30 6.75
N ILE A 9 -10.83 9.36 6.76
CA ILE A 9 -10.05 9.00 5.58
C ILE A 9 -10.99 8.45 4.49
N LEU A 10 -11.90 7.56 4.86
CA LEU A 10 -12.85 6.99 3.90
C LEU A 10 -13.73 8.05 3.29
N SER A 11 -14.29 8.93 4.12
CA SER A 11 -15.16 9.99 3.65
C SER A 11 -14.45 10.96 2.74
N ALA A 12 -13.19 11.29 3.04
CA ALA A 12 -12.37 12.17 2.21
C ALA A 12 -12.10 11.59 0.83
N ARG A 13 -12.16 10.27 0.70
CA ARG A 13 -11.98 9.56 -0.58
C ARG A 13 -13.29 9.19 -1.26
N GLY A 14 -14.40 9.67 -0.73
CA GLY A 14 -15.72 9.40 -1.30
C GLY A 14 -16.20 7.97 -1.04
N ILE A 15 -15.67 7.31 -0.04
CA ILE A 15 -16.02 5.94 0.32
C ILE A 15 -16.92 5.96 1.55
N LYS A 16 -18.11 5.37 1.41
CA LYS A 16 -19.04 5.29 2.54
C LYS A 16 -18.47 4.38 3.62
N PRO A 17 -18.35 4.84 4.87
CA PRO A 17 -17.87 3.98 5.95
C PRO A 17 -18.89 2.88 6.29
N THR A 18 -18.46 1.64 6.13
CA THR A 18 -19.21 0.47 6.61
C THR A 18 -18.34 -0.22 7.64
N ALA A 19 -18.92 -1.13 8.41
CA ALA A 19 -18.17 -1.85 9.44
C ALA A 19 -16.92 -2.52 8.87
N ASN A 20 -17.08 -3.25 7.75
CA ASN A 20 -15.96 -3.94 7.11
C ASN A 20 -14.90 -2.96 6.59
N ARG A 21 -15.32 -1.87 5.97
CA ARG A 21 -14.38 -0.88 5.43
C ARG A 21 -13.61 -0.18 6.54
N VAL A 22 -14.28 0.13 7.64
CA VAL A 22 -13.61 0.74 8.79
C VAL A 22 -12.59 -0.23 9.40
N LEU A 23 -12.92 -1.51 9.52
CA LEU A 23 -12.01 -2.52 10.07
C LEU A 23 -10.74 -2.63 9.22
N VAL A 24 -10.87 -2.72 7.91
CA VAL A 24 -9.72 -2.82 7.01
C VAL A 24 -8.89 -1.54 7.06
N MET A 25 -9.54 -0.38 7.02
CA MET A 25 -8.83 0.89 7.07
C MET A 25 -8.04 1.06 8.37
N ARG A 26 -8.61 0.64 9.48
CA ARG A 26 -7.92 0.72 10.78
C ARG A 26 -6.65 -0.14 10.80
N GLU A 27 -6.71 -1.32 10.18
CA GLU A 27 -5.52 -2.18 10.08
C GLU A 27 -4.45 -1.55 9.19
N LEU A 28 -4.86 -0.91 8.10
CA LEU A 28 -3.93 -0.21 7.22
C LEU A 28 -3.27 0.98 7.94
N ILE A 29 -4.04 1.72 8.72
CA ILE A 29 -3.51 2.85 9.50
C ILE A 29 -2.51 2.35 10.54
N ARG A 30 -2.82 1.24 11.21
CA ARG A 30 -1.97 0.68 12.24
C ARG A 30 -0.67 0.12 11.68
N SER A 31 -0.72 -0.39 10.46
CA SER A 31 0.46 -0.95 9.81
C SER A 31 1.37 0.16 9.32
N SER A 32 2.62 0.12 9.71
CA SER A 32 3.61 1.11 9.29
C SER A 32 4.25 0.77 7.95
N ARG A 33 3.86 -0.33 7.33
CA ARG A 33 4.44 -0.83 6.08
C ARG A 33 3.34 -1.36 5.16
N PRO A 34 3.65 -1.47 3.86
CA PRO A 34 2.72 -2.14 2.96
C PRO A 34 2.41 -3.55 3.42
N VAL A 35 1.16 -3.96 3.30
CA VAL A 35 0.70 -5.27 3.77
C VAL A 35 0.03 -6.03 2.64
N SER A 36 0.11 -7.37 2.71
CA SER A 36 -0.54 -8.23 1.75
C SER A 36 -1.96 -8.57 2.20
N LEU A 37 -2.74 -9.16 1.29
CA LEU A 37 -4.06 -9.68 1.64
C LEU A 37 -3.94 -10.73 2.75
N ALA A 38 -2.91 -11.59 2.68
CA ALA A 38 -2.68 -12.61 3.70
C ALA A 38 -2.40 -11.99 5.07
N ASP A 39 -1.65 -10.89 5.11
CA ASP A 39 -1.38 -10.19 6.37
C ASP A 39 -2.68 -9.66 6.98
N LEU A 40 -3.54 -9.07 6.15
CA LEU A 40 -4.82 -8.55 6.62
C LEU A 40 -5.75 -9.66 7.05
N GLU A 41 -5.75 -10.79 6.33
CA GLU A 41 -6.54 -11.96 6.70
C GLU A 41 -6.15 -12.46 8.08
N SER A 42 -4.84 -12.55 8.37
CA SER A 42 -4.36 -12.96 9.68
C SER A 42 -4.79 -11.99 10.79
N SER A 43 -4.71 -10.69 10.52
CA SER A 43 -5.08 -9.67 11.51
C SER A 43 -6.57 -9.63 11.78
N LEU A 44 -7.39 -9.98 10.79
CA LEU A 44 -8.85 -9.86 10.86
C LEU A 44 -9.56 -11.22 10.81
N GLU A 45 -8.85 -12.31 11.10
CA GLU A 45 -9.37 -13.68 10.89
C GLU A 45 -10.70 -13.99 11.58
N PHE A 46 -11.00 -13.33 12.70
CA PHE A 46 -12.26 -13.53 13.42
C PHE A 46 -13.35 -12.53 13.02
N SER A 47 -13.01 -11.58 12.18
CA SER A 47 -13.93 -10.49 11.82
C SER A 47 -14.34 -10.52 10.36
N MET A 48 -13.45 -10.95 9.48
CA MET A 48 -13.69 -10.93 8.03
C MET A 48 -12.99 -12.09 7.35
N ASP A 49 -13.62 -12.60 6.28
CA ASP A 49 -12.98 -13.60 5.44
C ASP A 49 -12.14 -12.93 4.33
N LYS A 50 -11.32 -13.72 3.67
CA LYS A 50 -10.41 -13.26 2.62
C LYS A 50 -11.13 -12.54 1.49
N SER A 51 -12.27 -13.09 1.05
CA SER A 51 -13.03 -12.52 -0.06
C SER A 51 -13.59 -11.14 0.29
N SER A 52 -14.08 -10.99 1.51
CA SER A 52 -14.60 -9.71 1.98
C SER A 52 -13.51 -8.65 2.08
N ILE A 53 -12.34 -9.03 2.58
CA ILE A 53 -11.18 -8.13 2.65
C ILE A 53 -10.77 -7.70 1.24
N PHE A 54 -10.67 -8.64 0.32
CA PHE A 54 -10.27 -8.35 -1.06
C PHE A 54 -11.23 -7.35 -1.73
N ARG A 55 -12.53 -7.52 -1.55
CA ARG A 55 -13.52 -6.59 -2.11
C ARG A 55 -13.37 -5.19 -1.56
N VAL A 56 -13.08 -5.08 -0.28
CA VAL A 56 -12.82 -3.77 0.35
C VAL A 56 -11.58 -3.12 -0.25
N LEU A 57 -10.51 -3.90 -0.42
CA LEU A 57 -9.27 -3.38 -1.00
C LEU A 57 -9.46 -2.92 -2.45
N GLU A 58 -10.29 -3.63 -3.22
CA GLU A 58 -10.61 -3.19 -4.59
C GLU A 58 -11.29 -1.82 -4.60
N ILE A 59 -12.22 -1.60 -3.69
CA ILE A 59 -12.90 -0.31 -3.56
C ILE A 59 -11.91 0.77 -3.14
N PHE A 60 -11.04 0.46 -2.20
CA PHE A 60 -10.01 1.40 -1.73
C PHE A 60 -9.08 1.80 -2.85
N ALA A 61 -8.63 0.83 -3.65
CA ALA A 61 -7.73 1.10 -4.78
C ALA A 61 -8.43 1.93 -5.85
N ALA A 62 -9.68 1.61 -6.15
CA ALA A 62 -10.46 2.34 -7.16
C ALA A 62 -10.70 3.80 -6.78
N ASN A 63 -10.69 4.11 -5.48
CA ASN A 63 -10.91 5.47 -4.97
C ASN A 63 -9.63 6.11 -4.45
N ASP A 64 -8.48 5.59 -4.84
CA ASP A 64 -7.16 6.12 -4.48
C ASP A 64 -6.87 6.20 -2.98
N ALA A 65 -7.56 5.38 -2.19
CA ALA A 65 -7.30 5.31 -0.75
C ALA A 65 -6.05 4.48 -0.45
N VAL A 66 -5.74 3.51 -1.32
CA VAL A 66 -4.53 2.70 -1.20
C VAL A 66 -3.82 2.60 -2.53
N HIS A 67 -2.51 2.39 -2.46
CA HIS A 67 -1.68 2.01 -3.61
C HIS A 67 -1.52 0.50 -3.61
N VAL A 68 -1.52 -0.09 -4.80
CA VAL A 68 -1.17 -1.49 -4.97
C VAL A 68 0.28 -1.56 -5.41
N ILE A 69 1.10 -2.31 -4.67
CA ILE A 69 2.53 -2.41 -4.92
C ILE A 69 2.89 -3.81 -5.40
N GLU A 70 3.56 -3.86 -6.54
CA GLU A 70 4.12 -5.09 -7.07
C GLU A 70 5.60 -5.10 -6.72
N ASP A 71 5.99 -5.92 -5.73
CA ASP A 71 7.35 -5.94 -5.22
C ASP A 71 8.17 -7.12 -5.75
N GLY A 72 7.61 -7.87 -6.68
CA GLY A 72 8.28 -9.05 -7.23
C GLY A 72 8.01 -10.33 -6.46
N SER A 73 7.31 -10.24 -5.32
CA SER A 73 6.81 -11.42 -4.62
C SER A 73 5.52 -11.87 -5.32
N ARG A 74 5.00 -13.01 -4.93
CA ARG A 74 3.75 -13.51 -5.50
C ARG A 74 2.52 -12.80 -4.97
N SER A 75 2.68 -12.04 -3.90
CA SER A 75 1.58 -11.32 -3.26
C SER A 75 1.67 -9.83 -3.53
N LEU A 76 0.55 -9.25 -3.93
CA LEU A 76 0.46 -7.79 -4.02
C LEU A 76 0.48 -7.21 -2.62
N LYS A 77 1.07 -6.04 -2.46
CA LYS A 77 1.06 -5.30 -1.21
C LYS A 77 0.17 -4.06 -1.35
N TYR A 78 -0.39 -3.65 -0.26
CA TYR A 78 -1.30 -2.49 -0.22
C TYR A 78 -0.75 -1.48 0.78
N GLU A 79 -0.69 -0.24 0.36
CA GLU A 79 -0.17 0.85 1.17
C GLU A 79 -1.17 2.00 1.18
N LEU A 80 -1.37 2.58 2.35
CA LEU A 80 -2.24 3.74 2.49
C LEU A 80 -1.68 4.91 1.69
N CYS A 81 -2.57 5.59 0.96
CA CYS A 81 -2.17 6.75 0.17
C CYS A 81 -1.98 7.96 1.08
N HIS A 82 -0.82 8.60 0.96
CA HIS A 82 -0.49 9.79 1.75
C HIS A 82 -0.75 11.10 1.00
N SER A 83 -1.05 11.03 -0.31
CA SER A 83 -1.36 12.23 -1.07
C SER A 83 -2.81 12.66 -0.85
N GLY A 84 -3.07 13.95 -0.89
CA GLY A 84 -4.38 14.50 -0.61
C GLY A 84 -5.38 14.51 -1.77
N GLY A 85 -5.06 13.89 -2.88
CA GLY A 85 -5.91 13.92 -4.06
C GLY A 85 -5.66 12.77 -5.00
N LYS A 86 -5.92 12.97 -6.29
CA LYS A 86 -5.66 11.97 -7.30
C LYS A 86 -4.17 11.71 -7.41
N HIS A 87 -3.80 10.46 -7.60
CA HIS A 87 -2.41 10.09 -7.80
C HIS A 87 -1.92 10.60 -9.15
N SER A 88 -0.78 11.26 -9.13
CA SER A 88 -0.07 11.63 -10.35
C SER A 88 1.28 10.92 -10.34
N ILE A 89 1.96 10.93 -11.48
CA ILE A 89 3.30 10.34 -11.58
C ILE A 89 4.25 11.02 -10.59
N SER A 90 4.09 12.33 -10.37
CA SER A 90 4.94 13.07 -9.44
C SER A 90 4.72 12.71 -7.97
N ASP A 91 3.61 12.06 -7.65
CA ASP A 91 3.31 11.63 -6.28
C ASP A 91 3.85 10.25 -5.95
N GLN A 92 4.44 9.57 -6.93
CA GLN A 92 5.02 8.25 -6.73
C GLN A 92 6.29 8.34 -5.90
N HIS A 93 6.56 7.33 -5.11
CA HIS A 93 7.78 7.23 -4.34
C HIS A 93 8.35 5.82 -4.49
N ALA A 94 9.63 5.67 -4.14
CA ALA A 94 10.30 4.39 -4.26
C ALA A 94 9.94 3.47 -3.10
N HIS A 95 10.00 2.19 -3.36
CA HIS A 95 9.81 1.15 -2.34
C HIS A 95 11.02 0.23 -2.33
N PHE A 96 11.27 -0.39 -1.19
CA PHE A 96 12.36 -1.34 -1.03
C PHE A 96 11.78 -2.68 -0.58
N HIS A 97 12.13 -3.74 -1.29
CA HIS A 97 11.72 -5.10 -0.93
C HIS A 97 12.93 -5.87 -0.42
N CYS A 98 12.87 -6.32 0.82
CA CYS A 98 13.92 -7.14 1.41
C CYS A 98 13.75 -8.58 0.95
N GLU A 99 14.74 -9.09 0.24
CA GLU A 99 14.70 -10.47 -0.28
C GLU A 99 14.90 -11.51 0.80
N ARG A 100 15.36 -11.09 1.98
CA ARG A 100 15.61 -12.01 3.11
C ARG A 100 14.40 -12.17 4.01
N CYS A 101 13.81 -11.07 4.50
CA CYS A 101 12.64 -11.15 5.37
C CYS A 101 11.32 -11.03 4.63
N GLY A 102 11.35 -10.61 3.36
CA GLY A 102 10.15 -10.49 2.54
C GLY A 102 9.32 -9.23 2.78
N GLU A 103 9.74 -8.36 3.67
CA GLU A 103 9.02 -7.13 3.94
C GLU A 103 9.30 -6.06 2.89
N THR A 104 8.30 -5.23 2.65
CA THR A 104 8.40 -4.10 1.73
C THR A 104 8.29 -2.80 2.51
N PHE A 105 9.16 -1.86 2.19
CA PHE A 105 9.27 -0.57 2.87
C PHE A 105 8.98 0.55 1.90
N CYS A 106 8.33 1.60 2.38
CA CYS A 106 8.12 2.82 1.61
C CYS A 106 9.28 3.77 1.89
N LEU A 107 9.93 4.24 0.82
CA LEU A 107 11.03 5.20 0.93
C LEU A 107 10.49 6.60 0.61
N GLU A 108 9.65 7.13 1.47
CA GLU A 108 8.98 8.42 1.24
C GLU A 108 9.96 9.58 1.05
N ALA A 109 11.08 9.56 1.75
CA ALA A 109 12.08 10.62 1.66
C ALA A 109 12.90 10.58 0.37
N ALA A 110 12.88 9.45 -0.33
CA ALA A 110 13.65 9.29 -1.56
C ALA A 110 12.90 9.92 -2.73
N LYS A 111 13.59 10.83 -3.42
CA LYS A 111 13.02 11.44 -4.62
C LYS A 111 13.10 10.47 -5.79
N VAL A 112 11.99 10.35 -6.49
CA VAL A 112 11.89 9.48 -7.65
C VAL A 112 12.16 10.32 -8.91
N PRO A 113 13.16 9.96 -9.72
CA PRO A 113 13.42 10.69 -10.96
C PRO A 113 12.29 10.43 -11.96
N LEU A 114 11.88 11.50 -12.65
CA LEU A 114 10.91 11.37 -13.73
C LEU A 114 11.68 11.02 -15.00
N ILE A 115 11.18 10.05 -15.73
CA ILE A 115 11.79 9.59 -16.97
C ILE A 115 10.96 10.11 -18.13
N ASP A 116 11.64 10.75 -19.09
CA ASP A 116 10.97 11.20 -20.30
C ASP A 116 10.57 9.99 -21.16
N ILE A 117 9.30 9.96 -21.52
CA ILE A 117 8.76 8.86 -22.30
C ILE A 117 8.70 9.29 -23.77
N PRO A 118 9.07 8.39 -24.71
CA PRO A 118 9.00 8.74 -26.12
C PRO A 118 7.59 9.15 -26.55
N GLU A 119 7.52 10.02 -27.55
CA GLU A 119 6.26 10.47 -28.09
C GLU A 119 5.39 9.31 -28.54
N GLY A 120 4.10 9.38 -28.24
CA GLY A 120 3.16 8.33 -28.59
C GLY A 120 2.90 7.31 -27.49
N PHE A 121 3.73 7.30 -26.45
CA PHE A 121 3.50 6.43 -25.28
C PHE A 121 2.68 7.17 -24.23
N LEU A 122 1.66 6.50 -23.71
CA LEU A 122 0.82 7.06 -22.66
C LEU A 122 1.06 6.26 -21.38
N SER A 123 1.69 6.88 -20.39
CA SER A 123 1.98 6.20 -19.12
C SER A 123 0.83 6.37 -18.13
N HIS A 124 0.50 5.31 -17.44
CA HIS A 124 -0.55 5.32 -16.41
C HIS A 124 0.03 5.20 -15.00
N SER A 125 1.15 4.51 -14.85
CA SER A 125 1.76 4.33 -13.54
C SER A 125 3.24 4.02 -13.68
N ILE A 126 3.97 4.25 -12.58
CA ILE A 126 5.39 3.91 -12.48
C ILE A 126 5.57 3.14 -11.19
N ASN A 127 6.36 2.09 -11.23
CA ASN A 127 6.69 1.30 -10.05
C ASN A 127 8.21 1.32 -9.85
N TYR A 128 8.67 2.06 -8.83
CA TYR A 128 10.09 2.09 -8.49
C TYR A 128 10.33 1.12 -7.34
N MET A 129 10.96 0.01 -7.65
CA MET A 129 11.20 -1.05 -6.67
C MET A 129 12.69 -1.36 -6.60
N ILE A 130 13.26 -1.21 -5.41
CA ILE A 130 14.64 -1.59 -5.11
C ILE A 130 14.57 -2.89 -4.32
N LYS A 131 15.35 -3.87 -4.73
CA LYS A 131 15.40 -5.16 -4.05
C LYS A 131 16.78 -5.36 -3.44
N GLY A 132 16.82 -5.90 -2.25
CA GLY A 132 18.07 -6.15 -1.56
C GLY A 132 17.84 -6.63 -0.14
N ILE A 133 18.67 -6.18 0.78
CA ILE A 133 18.61 -6.60 2.19
C ILE A 133 18.35 -5.37 3.06
N CYS A 134 17.32 -5.44 3.91
CA CYS A 134 16.96 -4.33 4.78
C CYS A 134 17.97 -4.17 5.92
N PRO A 135 17.97 -3.01 6.62
CA PRO A 135 18.93 -2.79 7.70
C PRO A 135 18.89 -3.84 8.81
N LYS A 136 17.70 -4.32 9.15
CA LYS A 136 17.56 -5.35 10.18
C LYS A 136 18.22 -6.66 9.76
N CYS A 137 17.95 -7.09 8.53
CA CYS A 137 18.54 -8.35 8.00
C CYS A 137 20.02 -8.22 7.72
N GLY A 138 20.47 -7.03 7.33
CA GLY A 138 21.89 -6.78 7.08
C GLY A 138 22.77 -6.86 8.32
N ARG A 139 22.19 -6.75 9.51
CA ARG A 139 22.90 -6.87 10.79
C ARG A 139 22.92 -8.29 11.31
N MET A 140 22.16 -9.19 10.71
CA MET A 140 22.09 -10.58 11.16
C MET A 140 23.21 -11.39 10.56
N PRO A 141 23.87 -12.29 11.34
CA PRO A 141 24.87 -13.19 10.76
C PRO A 141 24.22 -14.12 9.73
N GLN A 142 24.99 -14.38 8.70
CA GLN A 142 24.54 -15.29 7.64
C GLN A 142 24.70 -16.74 8.05
#